data_bfe5a0dc539eee764daef0787960f05c
#
_entry.id   bfe5a0dc539eee764daef0787960f05c
#
_cell.length_a   1.000
_cell.length_b   1.000
_cell.length_c   1.000
_cell.angle_alpha   90.00
_cell.angle_beta   90.00
_cell.angle_gamma   90.00
#
_symmetry.space_group_name_H-M   'P 1'
#
loop_
_entity.id
_entity.type
_entity.pdbx_description
1 polymer ?
#
loop_
_entity_poly.entity_id
_entity_poly.type
_entity_poly.pdbx_seq_one_letter_code
_entity_poly.pdbx_strand_id
1 'polypeptide(L)'
;MADHQASIPAQSSHQPEWQRSPRRGLQIIATLGLGAVVLAGCTQPDGGESAAGGTSSAVESSTAESSAAEQTEQLTFEKQQVAELDVEANPVPAAAAKLPEGFDLQSHRFGRGEWIESSREGLENSLEMGVSTLEFDIELSADGVPVVWHDTEIDAEKCQDTEPATNDDPKFPYVGKLVHELTFEQLSALNCNKNLDDFPDAAPQDDNRLLQLSEVFEIAADYPDVHFNIETKLEPEAREDTASPQEFVDAIMDEVEDADVADRTMIQSFDWASLPLVRERDAEIPLVLLWDETTWESGSAWIGDVDYDAVDGDIVEAAQQLGVQVLSPGHAVPYGQTPRDDDYHPVATPELISKAHKAGMAVVPWTVNDEDTMREQIAAGVDGFITDYPSTGQAVLKEK
;
A
#
# COMPACT_ATOMS: atom_id res chain seq x y z
N MET A 1 41.84 32.14 25.79
CA MET A 1 41.30 32.12 24.43
C MET A 1 41.55 30.75 23.86
N ALA A 2 40.59 29.89 23.94
CA ALA A 2 40.61 28.55 23.36
C ALA A 2 39.20 28.28 22.88
N ASP A 3 39.05 28.21 21.56
CA ASP A 3 37.82 27.90 20.85
C ASP A 3 37.43 26.45 21.11
N HIS A 4 36.26 26.23 21.68
CA HIS A 4 35.57 24.95 21.72
C HIS A 4 34.57 24.96 20.56
N GLN A 5 34.96 24.39 19.43
CA GLN A 5 34.01 23.92 18.40
C GLN A 5 33.40 22.59 18.88
N ALA A 6 32.15 22.65 19.24
CA ALA A 6 31.33 21.46 19.46
C ALA A 6 30.95 20.84 18.10
N SER A 7 31.40 19.59 17.88
CA SER A 7 31.01 18.78 16.72
C SER A 7 29.57 18.30 16.93
N ILE A 8 28.69 18.66 16.01
CA ILE A 8 27.32 18.16 15.90
C ILE A 8 27.42 16.74 15.33
N PRO A 9 26.80 15.72 15.94
CA PRO A 9 26.74 14.37 15.34
C PRO A 9 25.84 14.41 14.11
N ALA A 10 26.27 13.76 13.02
CA ALA A 10 25.51 13.59 11.81
C ALA A 10 24.22 12.79 12.11
N GLN A 11 23.07 13.38 11.84
CA GLN A 11 21.78 12.71 11.84
C GLN A 11 21.78 11.64 10.72
N SER A 12 21.41 10.42 11.07
CA SER A 12 21.12 9.37 10.09
C SER A 12 19.80 9.75 9.42
N SER A 13 19.85 10.15 8.17
CA SER A 13 18.66 10.35 7.34
C SER A 13 18.00 8.97 7.13
N HIS A 14 16.87 8.72 7.78
CA HIS A 14 15.98 7.62 7.43
C HIS A 14 15.31 8.02 6.12
N GLN A 15 15.67 7.37 5.02
CA GLN A 15 14.94 7.50 3.77
C GLN A 15 13.65 6.67 3.87
N PRO A 16 12.53 7.18 3.35
CA PRO A 16 11.29 6.42 3.23
C PRO A 16 11.53 5.10 2.46
N GLU A 17 10.74 4.07 2.78
CA GLU A 17 10.92 2.72 2.22
C GLU A 17 10.90 2.69 0.69
N TRP A 18 10.09 3.52 0.05
CA TRP A 18 9.97 3.64 -1.39
C TRP A 18 11.19 4.31 -2.09
N GLN A 19 12.08 4.98 -1.34
CA GLN A 19 13.35 5.53 -1.85
C GLN A 19 14.53 4.56 -1.67
N ARG A 20 14.34 3.35 -1.15
CA ARG A 20 15.40 2.35 -0.97
C ARG A 20 15.68 1.58 -2.26
N SER A 21 16.05 2.26 -3.32
CA SER A 21 16.66 1.61 -4.49
C SER A 21 18.02 1.03 -4.09
N PRO A 22 18.32 -0.26 -4.35
CA PRO A 22 19.61 -0.84 -3.97
C PRO A 22 20.74 -0.18 -4.79
N ARG A 23 21.53 0.67 -4.14
CA ARG A 23 22.74 1.21 -4.75
C ARG A 23 23.65 0.05 -5.15
N ARG A 24 23.91 -0.15 -6.43
CA ARG A 24 24.88 -1.12 -6.97
C ARG A 24 26.24 -0.89 -6.33
N GLY A 25 26.49 -1.57 -5.22
CA GLY A 25 27.78 -1.63 -4.54
C GLY A 25 28.70 -2.58 -5.28
N LEU A 26 29.72 -2.05 -5.93
CA LEU A 26 30.83 -2.79 -6.51
C LEU A 26 31.55 -3.56 -5.38
N GLN A 27 31.23 -4.85 -5.16
CA GLN A 27 31.91 -5.68 -4.19
C GLN A 27 33.25 -6.11 -4.73
N ILE A 28 34.31 -5.54 -4.17
CA ILE A 28 35.67 -6.05 -4.31
C ILE A 28 35.79 -7.26 -3.38
N ILE A 29 35.92 -8.45 -3.97
CA ILE A 29 36.20 -9.72 -3.27
C ILE A 29 37.61 -9.67 -2.69
N ALA A 30 37.70 -9.66 -1.36
CA ALA A 30 38.93 -9.98 -0.64
C ALA A 30 38.74 -11.29 0.14
N THR A 31 39.26 -12.36 -0.40
CA THR A 31 39.42 -13.68 0.24
C THR A 31 40.53 -13.68 1.26
N LEU A 32 40.28 -14.24 2.47
CA LEU A 32 41.20 -14.88 3.45
C LEU A 32 40.38 -15.18 4.69
N GLY A 33 40.17 -16.35 5.27
CA GLY A 33 40.98 -17.54 5.41
C GLY A 33 40.87 -18.05 6.83
N LEU A 34 40.42 -19.27 6.98
CA LEU A 34 40.68 -20.29 8.05
C LEU A 34 40.40 -20.02 9.57
N GLY A 35 39.74 -20.99 10.17
CA GLY A 35 39.97 -21.46 11.56
C GLY A 35 38.68 -21.91 12.24
N ALA A 36 38.26 -23.11 12.13
CA ALA A 36 38.46 -24.35 12.87
C ALA A 36 37.81 -24.37 14.29
N VAL A 37 36.72 -25.20 14.40
CA VAL A 37 36.47 -26.29 15.35
C VAL A 37 36.48 -25.99 16.85
N VAL A 38 35.39 -26.37 17.57
CA VAL A 38 35.37 -27.43 18.60
C VAL A 38 33.94 -27.81 19.00
N LEU A 39 33.72 -29.13 19.05
CA LEU A 39 32.59 -29.90 19.55
C LEU A 39 32.52 -29.93 21.09
N ALA A 40 31.31 -30.09 21.62
CA ALA A 40 30.92 -30.98 22.75
C ALA A 40 29.49 -30.59 23.18
N GLY A 41 28.49 -31.42 23.34
CA GLY A 41 28.38 -32.84 23.61
C GLY A 41 27.46 -33.03 24.80
N CYS A 42 26.30 -33.73 24.59
CA CYS A 42 25.56 -34.58 25.57
C CYS A 42 24.94 -33.88 26.78
N THR A 43 23.71 -34.13 27.20
CA THR A 43 23.04 -35.40 27.55
C THR A 43 21.58 -35.13 27.93
N GLN A 44 20.69 -36.01 27.53
CA GLN A 44 19.41 -36.27 28.22
C GLN A 44 19.65 -37.14 29.49
N PRO A 45 18.70 -37.24 30.41
CA PRO A 45 17.88 -38.44 30.49
C PRO A 45 16.41 -38.22 30.89
N ASP A 46 15.62 -39.06 30.28
CA ASP A 46 14.49 -39.89 30.66
C ASP A 46 13.83 -39.81 32.05
N GLY A 47 12.50 -40.02 32.01
CA GLY A 47 11.87 -41.03 32.83
C GLY A 47 10.63 -40.60 33.59
N GLY A 48 9.47 -41.23 33.36
CA GLY A 48 8.46 -41.40 34.38
C GLY A 48 7.01 -41.45 33.91
N GLU A 49 6.54 -42.62 33.56
CA GLU A 49 5.13 -43.03 33.43
C GLU A 49 4.37 -42.97 34.73
N SER A 50 3.03 -42.78 34.68
CA SER A 50 1.96 -43.67 35.17
C SER A 50 0.64 -42.93 35.23
N ALA A 51 -0.34 -43.23 34.48
CA ALA A 51 -1.41 -44.24 34.52
C ALA A 51 -2.63 -43.86 35.39
N ALA A 52 -3.76 -43.83 34.72
CA ALA A 52 -5.08 -44.39 34.99
C ALA A 52 -6.07 -43.68 35.96
N GLY A 53 -7.29 -43.55 35.45
CA GLY A 53 -8.51 -43.49 36.27
C GLY A 53 -9.69 -42.83 35.53
N GLY A 54 -10.51 -43.65 34.84
CA GLY A 54 -11.70 -43.24 34.15
C GLY A 54 -12.88 -43.00 35.09
N THR A 55 -13.88 -42.26 34.57
CA THR A 55 -15.30 -42.63 34.74
C THR A 55 -16.13 -42.00 33.68
N SER A 56 -16.90 -42.83 33.00
CA SER A 56 -17.99 -42.57 32.08
C SER A 56 -19.17 -41.91 32.81
N SER A 57 -19.77 -40.92 32.16
CA SER A 57 -21.20 -40.59 32.35
C SER A 57 -21.75 -40.13 31.04
N ALA A 58 -22.57 -40.97 30.46
CA ALA A 58 -23.47 -40.65 29.35
C ALA A 58 -24.61 -39.78 29.87
N VAL A 59 -24.92 -38.70 29.17
CA VAL A 59 -26.19 -38.02 29.25
C VAL A 59 -26.64 -37.67 27.83
N GLU A 60 -27.80 -38.14 27.58
CA GLU A 60 -28.74 -38.12 26.51
C GLU A 60 -28.68 -36.98 25.47
N SER A 61 -28.80 -37.40 24.24
CA SER A 61 -29.27 -36.73 23.06
C SER A 61 -30.58 -35.97 23.31
N SER A 62 -30.56 -34.65 23.07
CA SER A 62 -31.76 -33.92 22.68
C SER A 62 -31.44 -33.20 21.36
N THR A 63 -31.96 -33.75 20.29
CA THR A 63 -32.09 -33.10 18.99
C THR A 63 -33.01 -31.90 19.14
N ALA A 64 -32.45 -30.71 19.08
CA ALA A 64 -33.16 -29.51 18.69
C ALA A 64 -32.58 -29.04 17.37
N GLU A 65 -33.28 -29.35 16.29
CA GLU A 65 -33.13 -28.65 15.04
C GLU A 65 -33.48 -27.18 15.28
N SER A 66 -32.43 -26.37 15.50
CA SER A 66 -32.53 -24.92 15.38
C SER A 66 -31.99 -24.59 14.00
N SER A 67 -32.88 -24.17 13.12
CA SER A 67 -32.54 -23.51 11.88
C SER A 67 -31.84 -22.19 12.24
N ALA A 68 -30.54 -22.23 12.35
CA ALA A 68 -29.73 -21.04 12.28
C ALA A 68 -29.65 -20.63 10.81
N ALA A 69 -30.63 -19.83 10.38
CA ALA A 69 -30.30 -18.81 9.40
C ALA A 69 -29.34 -17.89 10.14
N GLU A 70 -28.05 -18.14 10.02
CA GLU A 70 -27.02 -17.16 10.32
C GLU A 70 -27.31 -15.99 9.39
N GLN A 71 -27.94 -14.97 9.96
CA GLN A 71 -27.87 -13.63 9.45
C GLN A 71 -26.38 -13.28 9.52
N THR A 72 -25.75 -13.32 8.38
CA THR A 72 -24.54 -12.55 8.14
C THR A 72 -24.98 -11.11 8.42
N GLU A 73 -24.75 -10.61 9.65
CA GLU A 73 -24.72 -9.20 9.91
C GLU A 73 -23.53 -8.71 9.08
N GLN A 74 -23.83 -8.29 7.86
CA GLN A 74 -22.99 -7.43 7.09
C GLN A 74 -22.73 -6.24 8.01
N LEU A 75 -21.49 -6.15 8.52
CA LEU A 75 -21.06 -5.05 9.37
C LEU A 75 -21.11 -3.80 8.48
N THR A 76 -22.29 -3.21 8.39
CA THR A 76 -22.44 -1.88 7.83
C THR A 76 -21.68 -0.96 8.76
N PHE A 77 -20.53 -0.45 8.30
CA PHE A 77 -19.94 0.74 8.86
C PHE A 77 -21.06 1.75 9.08
N GLU A 78 -21.30 2.17 10.33
CA GLU A 78 -22.04 3.41 10.52
C GLU A 78 -21.13 4.48 9.89
N LYS A 79 -21.54 4.96 8.70
CA LYS A 79 -20.79 5.95 7.93
C LYS A 79 -20.48 7.11 8.85
N GLN A 80 -19.18 7.27 9.18
CA GLN A 80 -18.73 8.44 9.93
C GLN A 80 -19.12 9.66 9.11
N GLN A 81 -19.79 10.65 9.72
CA GLN A 81 -20.07 11.89 9.04
C GLN A 81 -18.75 12.63 8.79
N VAL A 82 -18.29 12.56 7.56
CA VAL A 82 -17.22 13.41 7.04
C VAL A 82 -17.81 14.77 6.73
N ALA A 83 -17.00 15.82 6.76
CA ALA A 83 -17.45 17.13 6.32
C ALA A 83 -17.89 17.05 4.84
N GLU A 84 -19.00 17.68 4.52
CA GLU A 84 -19.52 17.68 3.15
C GLU A 84 -18.54 18.43 2.23
N LEU A 85 -18.06 17.75 1.18
CA LEU A 85 -17.20 18.35 0.17
C LEU A 85 -18.03 19.25 -0.74
N ASP A 86 -17.47 20.41 -1.11
CA ASP A 86 -18.02 21.25 -2.18
C ASP A 86 -17.62 20.68 -3.56
N VAL A 87 -18.25 19.56 -3.93
CA VAL A 87 -17.95 18.80 -5.16
C VAL A 87 -18.04 19.69 -6.41
N GLU A 88 -18.96 20.67 -6.41
CA GLU A 88 -19.13 21.60 -7.52
C GLU A 88 -17.97 22.60 -7.65
N ALA A 89 -17.17 22.76 -6.60
CA ALA A 89 -15.95 23.60 -6.63
C ALA A 89 -14.73 22.86 -7.21
N ASN A 90 -14.80 21.53 -7.36
CA ASN A 90 -13.71 20.74 -7.96
C ASN A 90 -13.59 21.06 -9.46
N PRO A 91 -12.36 21.14 -10.02
CA PRO A 91 -12.16 21.33 -11.47
C PRO A 91 -12.86 20.27 -12.34
N VAL A 92 -13.09 19.05 -11.80
CA VAL A 92 -13.81 17.95 -12.46
C VAL A 92 -14.89 17.40 -11.51
N PRO A 93 -16.06 18.08 -11.38
CA PRO A 93 -17.09 17.69 -10.41
C PRO A 93 -17.64 16.26 -10.64
N ALA A 94 -17.70 15.79 -11.88
CA ALA A 94 -18.17 14.45 -12.22
C ALA A 94 -17.26 13.36 -11.63
N ALA A 95 -15.93 13.58 -11.64
CA ALA A 95 -14.97 12.68 -11.00
C ALA A 95 -15.08 12.75 -9.47
N ALA A 96 -15.20 13.97 -8.90
CA ALA A 96 -15.35 14.13 -7.45
C ALA A 96 -16.63 13.45 -6.90
N ALA A 97 -17.69 13.34 -7.72
CA ALA A 97 -18.92 12.65 -7.36
C ALA A 97 -18.79 11.10 -7.30
N LYS A 98 -17.67 10.55 -7.79
CA LYS A 98 -17.41 9.10 -7.76
C LYS A 98 -16.54 8.66 -6.57
N LEU A 99 -16.16 9.58 -5.68
CA LEU A 99 -15.43 9.24 -4.47
C LEU A 99 -16.27 8.37 -3.53
N PRO A 100 -15.66 7.52 -2.70
CA PRO A 100 -16.38 6.71 -1.72
C PRO A 100 -17.30 7.56 -0.82
N GLU A 101 -18.49 7.06 -0.52
CA GLU A 101 -19.39 7.73 0.40
C GLU A 101 -18.97 7.47 1.87
N GLY A 102 -18.86 8.50 2.69
CA GLY A 102 -18.48 8.42 4.10
C GLY A 102 -16.97 8.38 4.30
N PHE A 103 -16.53 7.81 5.43
CA PHE A 103 -15.10 7.73 5.72
C PHE A 103 -14.45 6.64 4.89
N ASP A 104 -13.39 6.99 4.15
CA ASP A 104 -12.69 6.09 3.24
C ASP A 104 -11.55 5.35 3.97
N LEU A 105 -11.84 4.16 4.52
CA LEU A 105 -10.84 3.26 5.08
C LEU A 105 -10.21 2.46 3.94
N GLN A 106 -8.94 2.76 3.63
CA GLN A 106 -8.19 2.08 2.57
C GLN A 106 -7.24 1.04 3.14
N SER A 107 -7.28 -0.18 2.61
CA SER A 107 -6.38 -1.28 2.96
C SER A 107 -5.12 -1.21 2.10
N HIS A 108 -4.02 -0.69 2.66
CA HIS A 108 -2.74 -0.49 1.99
C HIS A 108 -2.10 -1.81 1.59
N ARG A 109 -1.89 -2.01 0.28
CA ARG A 109 -1.36 -3.26 -0.29
C ARG A 109 -2.09 -4.50 0.23
N PHE A 110 -3.42 -4.36 0.34
CA PHE A 110 -4.33 -5.37 0.91
C PHE A 110 -4.10 -5.67 2.39
N GLY A 111 -3.61 -4.69 3.18
CA GLY A 111 -3.43 -4.82 4.62
C GLY A 111 -2.13 -5.55 5.00
N ARG A 112 -1.00 -5.14 4.45
CA ARG A 112 0.32 -5.78 4.61
C ARG A 112 0.83 -5.90 6.05
N GLY A 113 0.26 -5.17 7.00
CA GLY A 113 0.56 -5.32 8.43
C GLY A 113 -0.11 -6.54 9.06
N GLU A 114 -1.15 -7.07 8.43
CA GLU A 114 -1.95 -8.20 8.91
C GLU A 114 -1.77 -9.46 8.05
N TRP A 115 -1.46 -9.30 6.75
CA TRP A 115 -1.24 -10.37 5.78
C TRP A 115 0.03 -10.13 4.96
N ILE A 116 0.43 -11.10 4.16
CA ILE A 116 1.53 -10.91 3.20
C ILE A 116 1.14 -9.81 2.21
N GLU A 117 2.07 -8.87 1.97
CA GLU A 117 1.90 -7.74 1.07
C GLU A 117 1.37 -8.17 -0.30
N SER A 118 0.36 -7.47 -0.79
CA SER A 118 -0.21 -7.64 -2.13
C SER A 118 -0.66 -9.09 -2.43
N SER A 119 -0.99 -9.86 -1.38
CA SER A 119 -1.38 -11.25 -1.52
C SER A 119 -2.88 -11.43 -1.82
N ARG A 120 -3.20 -12.57 -2.45
CA ARG A 120 -4.61 -12.99 -2.63
C ARG A 120 -5.34 -13.09 -1.28
N GLU A 121 -4.70 -13.64 -0.26
CA GLU A 121 -5.31 -13.78 1.07
C GLU A 121 -5.57 -12.41 1.71
N GLY A 122 -4.64 -11.45 1.59
CA GLY A 122 -4.85 -10.08 2.05
C GLY A 122 -6.01 -9.41 1.33
N LEU A 123 -6.11 -9.58 0.01
CA LEU A 123 -7.21 -9.09 -0.81
C LEU A 123 -8.56 -9.66 -0.33
N GLU A 124 -8.68 -10.99 -0.23
CA GLU A 124 -9.92 -11.66 0.19
C GLU A 124 -10.33 -11.26 1.61
N ASN A 125 -9.39 -11.17 2.55
CA ASN A 125 -9.66 -10.74 3.93
C ASN A 125 -10.05 -9.27 4.02
N SER A 126 -9.45 -8.38 3.24
CA SER A 126 -9.82 -6.96 3.19
C SER A 126 -11.25 -6.78 2.65
N LEU A 127 -11.62 -7.55 1.63
CA LEU A 127 -12.99 -7.60 1.09
C LEU A 127 -14.00 -8.11 2.14
N GLU A 128 -13.69 -9.23 2.80
CA GLU A 128 -14.56 -9.80 3.85
C GLU A 128 -14.70 -8.87 5.05
N MET A 129 -13.65 -8.10 5.39
CA MET A 129 -13.68 -7.09 6.44
C MET A 129 -14.60 -5.92 6.06
N GLY A 130 -14.81 -5.66 4.79
CA GLY A 130 -15.63 -4.57 4.28
C GLY A 130 -14.92 -3.21 4.36
N VAL A 131 -13.64 -3.13 3.99
CA VAL A 131 -12.97 -1.84 3.78
C VAL A 131 -13.65 -1.03 2.68
N SER A 132 -13.55 0.29 2.74
CA SER A 132 -14.16 1.14 1.71
C SER A 132 -13.41 1.01 0.38
N THR A 133 -12.08 0.92 0.46
CA THR A 133 -11.21 0.94 -0.71
C THR A 133 -10.06 -0.04 -0.54
N LEU A 134 -9.75 -0.77 -1.59
CA LEU A 134 -8.52 -1.54 -1.73
C LEU A 134 -7.48 -0.62 -2.36
N GLU A 135 -6.38 -0.41 -1.65
CA GLU A 135 -5.24 0.33 -2.16
C GLU A 135 -4.12 -0.65 -2.53
N PHE A 136 -3.54 -0.49 -3.71
CA PHE A 136 -2.48 -1.34 -4.20
C PHE A 136 -1.72 -0.73 -5.38
N ASP A 137 -0.52 -1.25 -5.60
CA ASP A 137 0.45 -0.78 -6.56
C ASP A 137 0.46 -1.66 -7.81
N ILE A 138 0.71 -1.05 -8.96
CA ILE A 138 0.90 -1.75 -10.22
C ILE A 138 2.28 -1.48 -10.78
N GLU A 139 2.97 -2.55 -11.16
CA GLU A 139 4.11 -2.58 -12.05
C GLU A 139 3.74 -3.25 -13.38
N LEU A 140 4.46 -2.96 -14.46
CA LEU A 140 4.25 -3.61 -15.75
C LEU A 140 5.31 -4.67 -16.05
N SER A 141 4.85 -5.86 -16.43
CA SER A 141 5.74 -6.90 -16.95
C SER A 141 6.29 -6.56 -18.34
N ALA A 142 7.31 -7.28 -18.81
CA ALA A 142 7.91 -7.12 -20.13
C ALA A 142 6.93 -7.34 -21.30
N ASP A 143 5.87 -8.07 -21.07
CA ASP A 143 4.78 -8.34 -22.03
C ASP A 143 3.55 -7.45 -21.81
N GLY A 144 3.69 -6.39 -20.95
CA GLY A 144 2.69 -5.35 -20.75
C GLY A 144 1.52 -5.75 -19.85
N VAL A 145 1.66 -6.81 -19.06
CA VAL A 145 0.63 -7.23 -18.10
C VAL A 145 0.75 -6.39 -16.83
N PRO A 146 -0.33 -5.73 -16.35
CA PRO A 146 -0.35 -5.05 -15.06
C PRO A 146 -0.28 -6.06 -13.91
N VAL A 147 0.76 -5.97 -13.09
CA VAL A 147 1.06 -6.89 -11.98
C VAL A 147 0.95 -6.14 -10.66
N VAL A 148 0.26 -6.73 -9.69
CA VAL A 148 0.14 -6.16 -8.34
C VAL A 148 1.48 -6.32 -7.61
N TRP A 149 2.27 -5.26 -7.63
CA TRP A 149 3.62 -5.23 -7.05
C TRP A 149 4.08 -3.79 -6.84
N HIS A 150 4.85 -3.55 -5.77
CA HIS A 150 5.27 -2.20 -5.38
C HIS A 150 6.64 -1.78 -5.90
N ASP A 151 7.63 -2.69 -5.88
CA ASP A 151 9.02 -2.31 -6.13
C ASP A 151 9.37 -2.45 -7.63
N THR A 152 10.29 -1.65 -8.12
CA THR A 152 10.78 -1.78 -9.51
C THR A 152 11.50 -3.10 -9.77
N GLU A 153 12.10 -3.69 -8.71
CA GLU A 153 12.79 -4.99 -8.74
C GLU A 153 11.99 -6.05 -7.98
N ILE A 154 12.22 -7.33 -8.31
CA ILE A 154 11.75 -8.46 -7.50
C ILE A 154 12.64 -8.59 -6.27
N ASP A 155 12.14 -8.15 -5.12
CA ASP A 155 12.91 -8.09 -3.89
C ASP A 155 13.11 -9.47 -3.24
N ALA A 156 14.37 -9.75 -2.90
CA ALA A 156 14.76 -10.97 -2.20
C ALA A 156 14.22 -11.04 -0.76
N GLU A 157 13.84 -9.92 -0.15
CA GLU A 157 13.21 -9.91 1.18
C GLU A 157 11.75 -10.35 1.12
N LYS A 158 11.08 -10.18 -0.03
CA LYS A 158 9.68 -10.55 -0.27
C LYS A 158 9.50 -11.89 -0.98
N CYS A 159 10.36 -12.18 -1.98
CA CYS A 159 10.20 -13.29 -2.90
C CYS A 159 11.34 -14.30 -2.85
N GLN A 160 11.07 -15.46 -3.41
CA GLN A 160 12.05 -16.50 -3.70
C GLN A 160 11.77 -17.14 -5.06
N ASP A 161 12.86 -17.49 -5.77
CA ASP A 161 12.76 -18.28 -6.98
C ASP A 161 12.28 -19.70 -6.66
N THR A 162 11.41 -20.26 -7.49
CA THR A 162 10.99 -21.67 -7.40
C THR A 162 11.63 -22.49 -8.52
N GLU A 163 11.18 -22.31 -9.75
CA GLU A 163 11.70 -22.98 -10.95
C GLU A 163 11.64 -22.00 -12.13
N PRO A 164 12.45 -22.21 -13.17
CA PRO A 164 12.36 -21.37 -14.36
C PRO A 164 11.03 -21.60 -15.09
N ALA A 165 10.42 -20.52 -15.61
CA ALA A 165 9.17 -20.58 -16.37
C ALA A 165 9.27 -21.52 -17.59
N THR A 166 10.44 -21.54 -18.23
CA THR A 166 10.76 -22.47 -19.32
C THR A 166 12.10 -23.16 -19.10
N ASN A 167 12.28 -24.37 -19.65
CA ASN A 167 13.57 -25.05 -19.58
C ASN A 167 14.67 -24.17 -20.17
N ASP A 168 15.80 -24.06 -19.46
CA ASP A 168 16.96 -23.25 -19.85
C ASP A 168 16.66 -21.75 -20.01
N ASP A 169 15.72 -21.18 -19.26
CA ASP A 169 15.41 -19.75 -19.30
C ASP A 169 16.65 -18.92 -18.92
N PRO A 170 17.17 -18.08 -19.86
CA PRO A 170 18.40 -17.32 -19.63
C PRO A 170 18.22 -16.21 -18.60
N LYS A 171 16.99 -15.85 -18.23
CA LYS A 171 16.68 -14.84 -17.22
C LYS A 171 16.54 -15.42 -15.81
N PHE A 172 16.45 -16.75 -15.66
CA PHE A 172 16.42 -17.37 -14.33
C PHE A 172 17.82 -17.29 -13.65
N PRO A 173 17.93 -16.96 -12.35
CA PRO A 173 16.88 -16.63 -11.39
C PRO A 173 16.27 -15.23 -11.62
N TYR A 174 15.00 -15.04 -11.20
CA TYR A 174 14.24 -13.81 -11.43
C TYR A 174 14.37 -12.79 -10.30
N VAL A 175 14.58 -13.25 -9.05
CA VAL A 175 14.82 -12.38 -7.89
C VAL A 175 16.01 -11.45 -8.15
N GLY A 176 15.82 -10.15 -7.87
CA GLY A 176 16.79 -9.07 -8.12
C GLY A 176 16.81 -8.55 -9.55
N LYS A 177 15.77 -8.85 -10.33
CA LYS A 177 15.56 -8.27 -11.68
C LYS A 177 14.42 -7.28 -11.67
N LEU A 178 14.49 -6.32 -12.59
CA LEU A 178 13.41 -5.37 -12.82
C LEU A 178 12.15 -6.10 -13.32
N VAL A 179 11.00 -5.69 -12.79
CA VAL A 179 9.70 -6.29 -13.15
C VAL A 179 9.46 -6.15 -14.65
N HIS A 180 9.70 -4.99 -15.24
CA HIS A 180 9.49 -4.73 -16.67
C HIS A 180 10.45 -5.49 -17.60
N GLU A 181 11.49 -6.15 -17.07
CA GLU A 181 12.35 -7.04 -17.84
C GLU A 181 11.81 -8.49 -17.88
N LEU A 182 10.85 -8.86 -17.04
CA LEU A 182 10.31 -10.20 -16.89
C LEU A 182 8.89 -10.30 -17.48
N THR A 183 8.61 -11.38 -18.21
CA THR A 183 7.23 -11.67 -18.63
C THR A 183 6.38 -12.08 -17.44
N PHE A 184 5.06 -11.96 -17.54
CA PHE A 184 4.16 -12.40 -16.48
C PHE A 184 4.31 -13.91 -16.19
N GLU A 185 4.57 -14.75 -17.22
CA GLU A 185 4.88 -16.16 -17.02
C GLU A 185 6.10 -16.38 -16.10
N GLN A 186 7.16 -15.54 -16.24
CA GLN A 186 8.34 -15.58 -15.37
C GLN A 186 8.02 -15.08 -13.96
N LEU A 187 7.25 -13.99 -13.83
CA LEU A 187 6.83 -13.44 -12.55
C LEU A 187 5.92 -14.40 -11.77
N SER A 188 5.00 -15.08 -12.45
CA SER A 188 4.10 -16.07 -11.84
C SER A 188 4.79 -17.36 -11.34
N ALA A 189 6.07 -17.57 -11.73
CA ALA A 189 6.89 -18.67 -11.21
C ALA A 189 7.58 -18.34 -9.87
N LEU A 190 7.43 -17.10 -9.36
CA LEU A 190 7.94 -16.71 -8.05
C LEU A 190 7.01 -17.15 -6.91
N ASN A 191 7.58 -17.33 -5.72
CA ASN A 191 6.82 -17.39 -4.49
C ASN A 191 7.20 -16.19 -3.60
N CYS A 192 6.26 -15.25 -3.41
CA CYS A 192 6.46 -14.00 -2.69
C CYS A 192 5.73 -14.04 -1.34
N ASN A 193 6.05 -15.06 -0.54
CA ASN A 193 5.37 -15.39 0.72
C ASN A 193 6.16 -15.02 1.98
N LYS A 194 7.20 -14.18 1.88
CA LYS A 194 8.02 -13.84 3.04
C LYS A 194 7.39 -12.70 3.83
N ASN A 195 7.30 -12.90 5.16
CA ASN A 195 7.00 -11.80 6.07
C ASN A 195 8.15 -10.79 6.04
N LEU A 196 7.81 -9.51 5.95
CA LEU A 196 8.77 -8.44 6.09
C LEU A 196 9.17 -8.25 7.55
N ASP A 197 10.42 -7.84 7.80
CA ASP A 197 10.92 -7.57 9.15
C ASP A 197 10.11 -6.45 9.84
N ASP A 198 9.57 -5.50 9.07
CA ASP A 198 8.73 -4.40 9.56
C ASP A 198 7.30 -4.87 9.91
N PHE A 199 6.87 -6.03 9.41
CA PHE A 199 5.54 -6.62 9.64
C PHE A 199 5.64 -8.08 10.14
N PRO A 200 6.31 -8.32 11.27
CA PRO A 200 6.61 -9.68 11.75
C PRO A 200 5.35 -10.46 12.18
N ASP A 201 4.27 -9.77 12.47
CA ASP A 201 3.00 -10.34 12.92
C ASP A 201 2.01 -10.60 11.78
N ALA A 202 2.35 -10.26 10.54
CA ALA A 202 1.53 -10.58 9.36
C ALA A 202 1.32 -12.10 9.26
N ALA A 203 0.11 -12.52 8.92
CA ALA A 203 -0.25 -13.93 8.81
C ALA A 203 0.63 -14.64 7.78
N PRO A 204 1.39 -15.69 8.16
CA PRO A 204 2.28 -16.38 7.24
C PRO A 204 1.50 -17.22 6.24
N GLN A 205 1.99 -17.29 5.00
CA GLN A 205 1.44 -18.10 3.93
C GLN A 205 2.49 -19.10 3.41
N ASP A 206 2.05 -20.30 3.01
CA ASP A 206 2.95 -21.30 2.44
C ASP A 206 3.34 -20.94 0.99
N ASP A 207 2.42 -20.35 0.23
CA ASP A 207 2.61 -19.95 -1.16
C ASP A 207 1.85 -18.65 -1.43
N ASN A 208 2.51 -17.70 -2.06
CA ASN A 208 1.90 -16.45 -2.54
C ASN A 208 2.46 -16.08 -3.91
N ARG A 209 1.60 -16.08 -4.92
CA ARG A 209 1.95 -15.72 -6.30
C ARG A 209 1.49 -14.32 -6.59
N LEU A 210 2.24 -13.61 -7.42
CA LEU A 210 1.86 -12.28 -7.88
C LEU A 210 0.53 -12.34 -8.65
N LEU A 211 -0.35 -11.39 -8.34
CA LEU A 211 -1.65 -11.24 -9.01
C LEU A 211 -1.51 -10.34 -10.23
N GLN A 212 -2.32 -10.60 -11.25
CA GLN A 212 -2.61 -9.62 -12.30
C GLN A 212 -3.74 -8.67 -11.83
N LEU A 213 -3.80 -7.48 -12.39
CA LEU A 213 -4.88 -6.52 -12.09
C LEU A 213 -6.27 -7.10 -12.39
N SER A 214 -6.42 -7.81 -13.51
CA SER A 214 -7.68 -8.49 -13.87
C SER A 214 -8.14 -9.49 -12.80
N GLU A 215 -7.21 -10.22 -12.15
CA GLU A 215 -7.56 -11.16 -11.07
C GLU A 215 -8.09 -10.44 -9.83
N VAL A 216 -7.59 -9.23 -9.52
CA VAL A 216 -8.12 -8.40 -8.42
C VAL A 216 -9.58 -8.04 -8.69
N PHE A 217 -9.90 -7.60 -9.89
CA PHE A 217 -11.27 -7.26 -10.29
C PHE A 217 -12.20 -8.48 -10.29
N GLU A 218 -11.71 -9.65 -10.76
CA GLU A 218 -12.46 -10.91 -10.72
C GLU A 218 -12.80 -11.32 -9.28
N ILE A 219 -11.85 -11.24 -8.34
CA ILE A 219 -12.05 -11.57 -6.92
C ILE A 219 -13.02 -10.59 -6.27
N ALA A 220 -12.90 -9.29 -6.59
CA ALA A 220 -13.75 -8.25 -6.03
C ALA A 220 -15.13 -8.12 -6.70
N ALA A 221 -15.46 -8.97 -7.68
CA ALA A 221 -16.71 -8.88 -8.43
C ALA A 221 -17.97 -9.07 -7.56
N ASP A 222 -17.87 -9.87 -6.50
CA ASP A 222 -18.98 -10.11 -5.55
C ASP A 222 -19.11 -8.99 -4.50
N TYR A 223 -18.23 -7.97 -4.53
CA TYR A 223 -18.17 -6.83 -3.59
C TYR A 223 -18.38 -5.50 -4.34
N PRO A 224 -19.61 -5.19 -4.81
CA PRO A 224 -19.84 -4.06 -5.71
C PRO A 224 -19.63 -2.68 -5.07
N ASP A 225 -19.64 -2.60 -3.73
CA ASP A 225 -19.48 -1.35 -2.99
C ASP A 225 -18.01 -1.01 -2.67
N VAL A 226 -17.05 -1.93 -2.93
CA VAL A 226 -15.64 -1.66 -2.70
C VAL A 226 -15.05 -0.84 -3.85
N HIS A 227 -14.23 0.15 -3.50
CA HIS A 227 -13.49 0.97 -4.45
C HIS A 227 -12.06 0.45 -4.62
N PHE A 228 -11.41 0.90 -5.69
CA PHE A 228 -10.01 0.61 -5.99
C PHE A 228 -9.23 1.92 -6.04
N ASN A 229 -8.13 2.00 -5.33
CA ASN A 229 -7.14 3.08 -5.43
C ASN A 229 -5.83 2.47 -5.96
N ILE A 230 -5.56 2.68 -7.24
CA ILE A 230 -4.52 1.98 -8.00
C ILE A 230 -3.34 2.91 -8.23
N GLU A 231 -2.16 2.54 -7.69
CA GLU A 231 -0.95 3.32 -7.91
C GLU A 231 -0.21 2.90 -9.19
N THR A 232 0.18 3.89 -9.99
CA THR A 232 1.18 3.71 -11.05
C THR A 232 2.57 3.82 -10.43
N LYS A 233 3.30 2.71 -10.34
CA LYS A 233 4.66 2.67 -9.77
C LYS A 233 5.68 3.13 -10.81
N LEU A 234 5.81 4.43 -10.94
CA LEU A 234 6.71 5.09 -11.87
C LEU A 234 7.89 5.70 -11.13
N GLU A 235 9.09 5.58 -11.72
CA GLU A 235 10.32 6.11 -11.14
C GLU A 235 10.86 7.26 -12.01
N PRO A 236 10.45 8.53 -11.75
CA PRO A 236 10.87 9.65 -12.60
C PRO A 236 12.38 9.96 -12.50
N GLU A 237 13.05 9.55 -11.43
CA GLU A 237 14.49 9.71 -11.26
C GLU A 237 15.31 8.60 -11.95
N ALA A 238 14.66 7.47 -12.29
CA ALA A 238 15.26 6.32 -12.98
C ALA A 238 14.28 5.72 -14.00
N ARG A 239 13.90 6.53 -14.99
CA ARG A 239 12.89 6.17 -16.01
C ARG A 239 13.17 4.86 -16.77
N GLU A 240 14.43 4.42 -16.80
CA GLU A 240 14.82 3.15 -17.40
C GLU A 240 14.48 1.93 -16.55
N ASP A 241 14.12 2.11 -15.28
CA ASP A 241 13.81 1.02 -14.35
C ASP A 241 12.33 0.62 -14.36
N THR A 242 11.48 1.38 -15.07
CA THR A 242 10.04 1.09 -15.24
C THR A 242 9.61 1.24 -16.71
N ALA A 243 8.42 0.79 -17.05
CA ALA A 243 7.78 1.15 -18.32
C ALA A 243 7.43 2.65 -18.33
N SER A 244 7.06 3.19 -19.50
CA SER A 244 6.71 4.61 -19.62
C SER A 244 5.37 4.94 -18.94
N PRO A 245 5.14 6.21 -18.53
CA PRO A 245 3.84 6.62 -17.96
C PRO A 245 2.65 6.31 -18.88
N GLN A 246 2.82 6.45 -20.21
CA GLN A 246 1.77 6.13 -21.17
C GLN A 246 1.44 4.63 -21.17
N GLU A 247 2.45 3.75 -21.16
CA GLU A 247 2.25 2.30 -21.13
C GLU A 247 1.55 1.88 -19.85
N PHE A 248 1.90 2.47 -18.67
CA PHE A 248 1.21 2.21 -17.41
C PHE A 248 -0.26 2.59 -17.47
N VAL A 249 -0.54 3.83 -17.89
CA VAL A 249 -1.92 4.34 -17.98
C VAL A 249 -2.74 3.52 -18.96
N ASP A 250 -2.21 3.22 -20.15
CA ASP A 250 -2.94 2.43 -21.14
C ASP A 250 -3.27 1.04 -20.61
N ALA A 251 -2.29 0.33 -20.00
CA ALA A 251 -2.49 -1.02 -19.50
C ALA A 251 -3.49 -1.09 -18.33
N ILE A 252 -3.39 -0.16 -17.37
CA ILE A 252 -4.32 -0.11 -16.23
C ILE A 252 -5.73 0.25 -16.70
N MET A 253 -5.85 1.26 -17.55
CA MET A 253 -7.17 1.73 -18.00
C MET A 253 -7.86 0.75 -18.93
N ASP A 254 -7.11 -0.06 -19.72
CA ASP A 254 -7.69 -1.13 -20.52
C ASP A 254 -8.33 -2.20 -19.61
N GLU A 255 -7.66 -2.62 -18.51
CA GLU A 255 -8.23 -3.58 -17.55
C GLU A 255 -9.43 -2.99 -16.78
N VAL A 256 -9.38 -1.70 -16.41
CA VAL A 256 -10.51 -1.00 -15.74
C VAL A 256 -11.74 -0.95 -16.66
N GLU A 257 -11.54 -0.66 -17.96
CA GLU A 257 -12.60 -0.64 -18.95
C GLU A 257 -13.16 -2.04 -19.22
N ASP A 258 -12.29 -3.04 -19.40
CA ASP A 258 -12.68 -4.43 -19.67
C ASP A 258 -13.46 -5.05 -18.49
N ALA A 259 -13.13 -4.67 -17.24
CA ALA A 259 -13.83 -5.13 -16.04
C ALA A 259 -15.10 -4.32 -15.70
N ASP A 260 -15.38 -3.21 -16.41
CA ASP A 260 -16.52 -2.30 -16.15
C ASP A 260 -16.54 -1.75 -14.71
N VAL A 261 -15.36 -1.34 -14.18
CA VAL A 261 -15.20 -0.87 -12.80
C VAL A 261 -14.79 0.61 -12.68
N ALA A 262 -14.85 1.37 -13.76
CA ALA A 262 -14.45 2.78 -13.80
C ALA A 262 -15.22 3.67 -12.79
N ASP A 263 -16.46 3.31 -12.45
CA ASP A 263 -17.28 4.08 -11.51
C ASP A 263 -16.85 3.95 -10.05
N ARG A 264 -15.95 3.02 -9.74
CA ARG A 264 -15.42 2.76 -8.40
C ARG A 264 -13.89 2.65 -8.37
N THR A 265 -13.22 3.18 -9.39
CA THR A 265 -11.75 3.20 -9.51
C THR A 265 -11.24 4.62 -9.41
N MET A 266 -10.17 4.82 -8.64
CA MET A 266 -9.33 6.01 -8.63
C MET A 266 -7.90 5.61 -8.98
N ILE A 267 -7.16 6.54 -9.62
CA ILE A 267 -5.76 6.33 -9.96
C ILE A 267 -4.91 7.30 -9.14
N GLN A 268 -3.93 6.76 -8.43
CA GLN A 268 -2.96 7.55 -7.66
C GLN A 268 -1.56 7.46 -8.26
N SER A 269 -0.76 8.48 -8.03
CA SER A 269 0.63 8.49 -8.45
C SER A 269 1.47 9.49 -7.67
N PHE A 270 2.73 9.11 -7.41
CA PHE A 270 3.79 10.04 -7.04
C PHE A 270 4.36 10.76 -8.28
N ASP A 271 4.40 10.09 -9.44
CA ASP A 271 4.77 10.71 -10.69
C ASP A 271 3.56 11.42 -11.32
N TRP A 272 3.42 12.70 -11.00
CA TRP A 272 2.27 13.49 -11.42
C TRP A 272 2.15 13.64 -12.94
N ALA A 273 3.21 13.32 -13.70
CA ALA A 273 3.14 13.33 -15.17
C ALA A 273 2.18 12.26 -15.72
N SER A 274 1.85 11.21 -14.95
CA SER A 274 0.88 10.17 -15.33
C SER A 274 -0.58 10.63 -15.22
N LEU A 275 -0.89 11.52 -14.26
CA LEU A 275 -2.27 11.92 -13.95
C LEU A 275 -3.02 12.58 -15.13
N PRO A 276 -2.42 13.52 -15.90
CA PRO A 276 -3.05 14.05 -17.10
C PRO A 276 -3.34 12.97 -18.15
N LEU A 277 -2.49 11.95 -18.28
CA LEU A 277 -2.69 10.86 -19.24
C LEU A 277 -3.92 10.01 -18.86
N VAL A 278 -4.15 9.75 -17.57
CA VAL A 278 -5.40 9.12 -17.10
C VAL A 278 -6.60 9.97 -17.46
N ARG A 279 -6.54 11.29 -17.23
CA ARG A 279 -7.62 12.23 -17.56
C ARG A 279 -7.93 12.27 -19.06
N GLU A 280 -6.93 12.05 -19.93
CA GLU A 280 -7.13 11.94 -21.39
C GLU A 280 -7.85 10.64 -21.78
N ARG A 281 -7.63 9.53 -21.02
CA ARG A 281 -8.30 8.23 -21.25
C ARG A 281 -9.74 8.25 -20.73
N ASP A 282 -9.98 8.74 -19.53
CA ASP A 282 -11.31 8.90 -18.92
C ASP A 282 -11.40 10.24 -18.20
N ALA A 283 -12.34 11.07 -18.65
CA ALA A 283 -12.55 12.40 -18.07
C ALA A 283 -13.15 12.37 -16.64
N GLU A 284 -13.69 11.25 -16.20
CA GLU A 284 -14.43 11.12 -14.95
C GLU A 284 -13.78 10.19 -13.93
N ILE A 285 -12.63 9.57 -14.22
CA ILE A 285 -11.88 8.81 -13.23
C ILE A 285 -11.34 9.77 -12.15
N PRO A 286 -11.60 9.55 -10.85
CA PRO A 286 -10.96 10.30 -9.78
C PRO A 286 -9.43 10.13 -9.79
N LEU A 287 -8.71 11.23 -9.67
CA LEU A 287 -7.24 11.26 -9.55
C LEU A 287 -6.83 11.55 -8.13
N VAL A 288 -5.83 10.85 -7.64
CA VAL A 288 -5.27 10.98 -6.30
C VAL A 288 -3.82 11.46 -6.39
N LEU A 289 -3.52 12.57 -5.74
CA LEU A 289 -2.20 13.19 -5.73
C LEU A 289 -1.41 12.69 -4.51
N LEU A 290 -0.41 11.83 -4.76
CA LEU A 290 0.53 11.38 -3.73
C LEU A 290 1.69 12.36 -3.59
N TRP A 291 2.11 12.65 -2.35
CA TRP A 291 3.34 13.39 -2.05
C TRP A 291 3.79 13.20 -0.61
N ASP A 292 5.07 13.53 -0.38
CA ASP A 292 5.66 13.76 0.92
C ASP A 292 6.71 14.88 0.88
N GLU A 293 7.45 15.06 1.97
CA GLU A 293 8.49 16.09 2.07
C GLU A 293 9.67 15.92 1.11
N THR A 294 9.79 14.76 0.45
CA THR A 294 10.89 14.46 -0.47
C THR A 294 10.51 14.62 -1.94
N THR A 295 9.21 14.60 -2.23
CA THR A 295 8.68 14.71 -3.59
C THR A 295 8.11 16.08 -3.90
N TRP A 296 7.53 16.78 -2.90
CA TRP A 296 6.96 18.11 -3.05
C TRP A 296 7.98 19.21 -2.71
N GLU A 297 8.88 19.51 -3.66
CA GLU A 297 9.87 20.56 -3.54
C GLU A 297 10.19 21.21 -4.90
N SER A 298 10.84 22.39 -4.87
CA SER A 298 11.23 23.10 -6.08
C SER A 298 12.23 22.29 -6.91
N GLY A 299 11.89 22.03 -8.18
CA GLY A 299 12.72 21.28 -9.12
C GLY A 299 12.66 19.77 -8.98
N SER A 300 11.71 19.24 -8.22
CA SER A 300 11.45 17.80 -8.11
C SER A 300 11.07 17.20 -9.46
N ALA A 301 11.58 15.99 -9.76
CA ALA A 301 11.20 15.23 -10.95
C ALA A 301 9.79 14.62 -10.84
N TRP A 302 9.26 14.51 -9.62
CA TRP A 302 7.99 13.85 -9.32
C TRP A 302 6.75 14.67 -9.69
N ILE A 303 6.87 16.01 -9.73
CA ILE A 303 5.73 16.93 -9.86
C ILE A 303 5.30 17.21 -11.31
N GLY A 304 5.85 16.49 -12.29
CA GLY A 304 5.50 16.64 -13.70
C GLY A 304 5.75 18.07 -14.20
N ASP A 305 4.74 18.65 -14.86
CA ASP A 305 4.79 20.03 -15.41
C ASP A 305 4.36 21.09 -14.37
N VAL A 306 4.09 20.74 -13.11
CA VAL A 306 3.73 21.69 -12.07
C VAL A 306 4.95 22.50 -11.65
N ASP A 307 4.81 23.83 -11.60
CA ASP A 307 5.86 24.73 -11.13
C ASP A 307 5.62 25.06 -9.65
N TYR A 308 6.40 24.44 -8.77
CA TYR A 308 6.34 24.62 -7.31
C TYR A 308 6.45 26.09 -6.91
N ASP A 309 7.39 26.82 -7.54
CA ASP A 309 7.65 28.22 -7.19
C ASP A 309 6.53 29.15 -7.70
N ALA A 310 5.88 28.79 -8.81
CA ALA A 310 4.75 29.56 -9.35
C ALA A 310 3.50 29.48 -8.46
N VAL A 311 3.31 28.37 -7.74
CA VAL A 311 2.21 28.17 -6.77
C VAL A 311 2.64 28.51 -5.33
N ASP A 312 3.86 29.06 -5.12
CA ASP A 312 4.41 29.38 -3.79
C ASP A 312 4.34 28.20 -2.80
N GLY A 313 4.56 26.97 -3.30
CA GLY A 313 4.46 25.73 -2.53
C GLY A 313 3.04 25.35 -2.08
N ASP A 314 2.00 25.92 -2.67
CA ASP A 314 0.61 25.64 -2.33
C ASP A 314 0.13 24.36 -3.04
N ILE A 315 0.09 23.26 -2.30
CA ILE A 315 -0.31 21.94 -2.81
C ILE A 315 -1.76 21.90 -3.32
N VAL A 316 -2.67 22.67 -2.71
CA VAL A 316 -4.08 22.74 -3.14
C VAL A 316 -4.19 23.43 -4.50
N GLU A 317 -3.40 24.51 -4.73
CA GLU A 317 -3.37 25.19 -6.03
C GLU A 317 -2.75 24.29 -7.11
N ALA A 318 -1.66 23.58 -6.78
CA ALA A 318 -1.06 22.58 -7.67
C ALA A 318 -2.07 21.49 -8.07
N ALA A 319 -2.78 20.94 -7.10
CA ALA A 319 -3.81 19.94 -7.28
C ALA A 319 -4.98 20.42 -8.17
N GLN A 320 -5.40 21.67 -8.00
CA GLN A 320 -6.43 22.29 -8.85
C GLN A 320 -5.97 22.39 -10.33
N GLN A 321 -4.69 22.71 -10.56
CA GLN A 321 -4.13 22.77 -11.93
C GLN A 321 -4.16 21.39 -12.60
N LEU A 322 -3.90 20.31 -11.86
CA LEU A 322 -3.94 18.93 -12.33
C LEU A 322 -5.38 18.36 -12.42
N GLY A 323 -6.36 19.05 -11.82
CA GLY A 323 -7.75 18.59 -11.78
C GLY A 323 -7.96 17.31 -10.99
N VAL A 324 -7.24 17.13 -9.86
CA VAL A 324 -7.38 15.95 -9.00
C VAL A 324 -8.55 16.07 -8.02
N GLN A 325 -8.96 14.95 -7.45
CA GLN A 325 -10.08 14.84 -6.53
C GLN A 325 -9.66 14.52 -5.10
N VAL A 326 -8.47 13.92 -4.91
CA VAL A 326 -7.98 13.52 -3.60
C VAL A 326 -6.55 14.03 -3.41
N LEU A 327 -6.30 14.67 -2.27
CA LEU A 327 -4.97 14.95 -1.74
C LEU A 327 -4.56 13.80 -0.81
N SER A 328 -3.45 13.13 -1.11
CA SER A 328 -2.98 11.99 -0.34
C SER A 328 -1.53 12.20 0.12
N PRO A 329 -1.33 12.92 1.23
CA PRO A 329 0.00 13.19 1.78
C PRO A 329 0.56 12.04 2.59
N GLY A 330 1.89 11.95 2.71
CA GLY A 330 2.52 11.31 3.87
C GLY A 330 1.94 11.89 5.16
N HIS A 331 1.57 11.05 6.13
CA HIS A 331 0.77 11.50 7.29
C HIS A 331 1.50 12.49 8.20
N ALA A 332 2.84 12.47 8.23
CA ALA A 332 3.66 13.30 9.10
C ALA A 332 4.98 13.73 8.46
N VAL A 333 5.56 14.77 9.00
CA VAL A 333 6.95 15.21 8.75
C VAL A 333 7.69 15.26 10.10
N PRO A 334 8.80 14.50 10.23
CA PRO A 334 9.31 13.48 9.30
C PRO A 334 8.33 12.32 9.11
N TYR A 335 8.35 11.70 7.94
CA TYR A 335 7.50 10.55 7.67
C TYR A 335 7.74 9.40 8.67
N GLY A 336 6.67 8.74 9.11
CA GLY A 336 6.69 7.63 10.07
C GLY A 336 6.68 8.05 11.55
N GLN A 337 6.72 9.35 11.85
CA GLN A 337 6.56 9.86 13.21
C GLN A 337 5.08 9.79 13.65
N THR A 338 4.87 9.68 14.96
CA THR A 338 3.54 9.58 15.58
C THR A 338 3.35 10.70 16.60
N PRO A 339 2.15 10.96 17.11
CA PRO A 339 1.91 11.97 18.15
C PRO A 339 2.69 11.77 19.45
N ARG A 340 3.41 10.64 19.60
CA ARG A 340 4.29 10.36 20.75
C ARG A 340 5.71 10.88 20.55
N ASP A 341 6.06 11.29 19.35
CA ASP A 341 7.41 11.74 19.00
C ASP A 341 7.51 13.26 19.10
N ASP A 342 8.64 13.76 19.64
CA ASP A 342 8.83 15.18 19.94
C ASP A 342 8.87 16.06 18.67
N ASP A 343 9.20 15.48 17.52
CA ASP A 343 9.34 16.13 16.21
C ASP A 343 8.21 15.79 15.22
N TYR A 344 7.13 15.21 15.72
CA TYR A 344 5.95 14.92 14.92
C TYR A 344 5.22 16.17 14.46
N HIS A 345 5.00 16.28 13.17
CA HIS A 345 4.16 17.33 12.57
C HIS A 345 3.19 16.71 11.58
N PRO A 346 1.87 16.69 11.85
CA PRO A 346 0.89 16.17 10.90
C PRO A 346 0.85 17.02 9.65
N VAL A 347 0.82 16.38 8.47
CA VAL A 347 0.68 17.09 7.18
C VAL A 347 -0.77 17.46 6.92
N ALA A 348 -1.71 16.54 7.17
CA ALA A 348 -3.14 16.81 7.03
C ALA A 348 -3.68 17.63 8.22
N THR A 349 -3.32 18.91 8.26
CA THR A 349 -3.83 19.84 9.29
C THR A 349 -5.26 20.29 9.00
N PRO A 350 -6.03 20.73 10.03
CA PRO A 350 -7.38 21.27 9.82
C PRO A 350 -7.43 22.43 8.80
N GLU A 351 -6.36 23.21 8.70
CA GLU A 351 -6.22 24.30 7.72
C GLU A 351 -6.12 23.76 6.30
N LEU A 352 -5.24 22.77 6.06
CA LEU A 352 -5.09 22.11 4.77
C LEU A 352 -6.41 21.45 4.35
N ILE A 353 -7.01 20.65 5.25
CA ILE A 353 -8.28 19.95 5.02
C ILE A 353 -9.38 20.95 4.64
N SER A 354 -9.55 22.02 5.44
CA SER A 354 -10.56 23.05 5.14
C SER A 354 -10.33 23.73 3.79
N LYS A 355 -9.07 23.91 3.38
CA LYS A 355 -8.72 24.49 2.08
C LYS A 355 -9.04 23.53 0.94
N ALA A 356 -8.67 22.25 1.08
CA ALA A 356 -8.97 21.20 0.14
C ALA A 356 -10.49 21.02 -0.07
N HIS A 357 -11.26 20.93 1.03
CA HIS A 357 -12.73 20.81 0.97
C HIS A 357 -13.40 21.96 0.22
N LYS A 358 -12.94 23.20 0.43
CA LYS A 358 -13.44 24.36 -0.32
C LYS A 358 -13.11 24.31 -1.80
N ALA A 359 -12.07 23.60 -2.17
CA ALA A 359 -11.69 23.34 -3.56
C ALA A 359 -12.34 22.06 -4.11
N GLY A 360 -13.21 21.40 -3.33
CA GLY A 360 -13.93 20.18 -3.71
C GLY A 360 -13.04 18.93 -3.76
N MET A 361 -11.97 18.91 -2.96
CA MET A 361 -11.03 17.80 -2.87
C MET A 361 -11.07 17.14 -1.50
N ALA A 362 -11.08 15.80 -1.45
CA ALA A 362 -10.91 15.01 -0.25
C ALA A 362 -9.44 14.98 0.20
N VAL A 363 -9.20 14.63 1.47
CA VAL A 363 -7.85 14.45 2.05
C VAL A 363 -7.75 13.07 2.69
N VAL A 364 -6.86 12.22 2.15
CA VAL A 364 -6.69 10.81 2.55
C VAL A 364 -5.19 10.53 2.75
N PRO A 365 -4.65 10.75 3.96
CA PRO A 365 -3.21 10.55 4.23
C PRO A 365 -2.80 9.08 4.26
N TRP A 366 -1.49 8.84 4.00
CA TRP A 366 -0.82 7.52 4.05
C TRP A 366 0.48 7.60 4.85
N THR A 367 1.06 6.55 5.38
CA THR A 367 0.43 5.33 5.83
C THR A 367 0.15 5.47 7.30
N VAL A 368 -1.12 5.47 7.68
CA VAL A 368 -1.56 5.77 9.06
C VAL A 368 -1.74 4.46 9.82
N ASN A 369 -0.73 4.06 10.59
CA ASN A 369 -0.67 2.74 11.23
C ASN A 369 -0.87 2.75 12.75
N ASP A 370 -0.69 3.89 13.38
CA ASP A 370 -0.78 4.04 14.84
C ASP A 370 -2.17 4.53 15.25
N GLU A 371 -2.77 3.91 16.27
CA GLU A 371 -4.12 4.26 16.73
C GLU A 371 -4.27 5.72 17.18
N ASP A 372 -3.23 6.30 17.82
CA ASP A 372 -3.29 7.70 18.27
C ASP A 372 -3.23 8.63 17.04
N THR A 373 -2.43 8.28 16.02
CA THR A 373 -2.41 8.98 14.73
C THR A 373 -3.75 8.86 14.01
N MET A 374 -4.36 7.66 13.96
CA MET A 374 -5.69 7.48 13.38
C MET A 374 -6.73 8.38 14.04
N ARG A 375 -6.77 8.41 15.38
CA ARG A 375 -7.70 9.27 16.14
C ARG A 375 -7.46 10.76 15.89
N GLU A 376 -6.20 11.19 15.82
CA GLU A 376 -5.84 12.58 15.53
C GLU A 376 -6.28 12.99 14.11
N GLN A 377 -5.99 12.18 13.09
CA GLN A 377 -6.36 12.44 11.71
C GLN A 377 -7.89 12.50 11.54
N ILE A 378 -8.64 11.58 12.15
CA ILE A 378 -10.10 11.61 12.19
C ILE A 378 -10.60 12.91 12.87
N ALA A 379 -10.00 13.30 13.99
CA ALA A 379 -10.37 14.52 14.70
C ALA A 379 -10.01 15.80 13.92
N ALA A 380 -8.96 15.75 13.08
CA ALA A 380 -8.58 16.84 12.18
C ALA A 380 -9.58 17.02 11.03
N GLY A 381 -10.35 15.97 10.69
CA GLY A 381 -11.41 16.00 9.69
C GLY A 381 -11.02 15.45 8.33
N VAL A 382 -10.04 14.53 8.26
CA VAL A 382 -9.71 13.81 7.02
C VAL A 382 -10.90 12.99 6.53
N ASP A 383 -10.96 12.75 5.23
CA ASP A 383 -12.06 12.02 4.58
C ASP A 383 -11.84 10.50 4.60
N GLY A 384 -10.63 10.07 4.86
CA GLY A 384 -10.19 8.69 4.96
C GLY A 384 -8.74 8.61 5.38
N PHE A 385 -8.18 7.40 5.40
CA PHE A 385 -6.74 7.16 5.46
C PHE A 385 -6.37 5.79 4.87
N ILE A 386 -5.13 5.69 4.40
CA ILE A 386 -4.52 4.46 3.90
C ILE A 386 -3.72 3.84 5.04
N THR A 387 -3.96 2.54 5.36
CA THR A 387 -3.34 1.85 6.50
C THR A 387 -2.93 0.42 6.19
N ASP A 388 -1.79 0.00 6.74
CA ASP A 388 -1.34 -1.40 6.74
C ASP A 388 -2.17 -2.29 7.69
N TYR A 389 -2.93 -1.66 8.63
CA TYR A 389 -3.70 -2.34 9.66
C TYR A 389 -5.20 -1.98 9.58
N PRO A 390 -5.91 -2.46 8.54
CA PRO A 390 -7.31 -2.10 8.32
C PRO A 390 -8.22 -2.55 9.46
N SER A 391 -7.94 -3.66 10.18
CA SER A 391 -8.72 -4.07 11.34
C SER A 391 -8.59 -3.08 12.51
N THR A 392 -7.41 -2.51 12.71
CA THR A 392 -7.18 -1.44 13.70
C THR A 392 -7.93 -0.18 13.30
N GLY A 393 -7.84 0.23 12.02
CA GLY A 393 -8.60 1.36 11.49
C GLY A 393 -10.09 1.20 11.73
N GLN A 394 -10.63 0.01 11.41
CA GLN A 394 -12.03 -0.31 11.65
C GLN A 394 -12.41 -0.26 13.14
N ALA A 395 -11.52 -0.71 14.04
CA ALA A 395 -11.76 -0.65 15.48
C ALA A 395 -11.85 0.80 15.98
N VAL A 396 -10.90 1.65 15.57
CA VAL A 396 -10.89 3.09 15.93
C VAL A 396 -12.15 3.81 15.42
N LEU A 397 -12.60 3.50 14.22
CA LEU A 397 -13.84 4.07 13.65
C LEU A 397 -15.10 3.67 14.42
N LYS A 398 -15.08 2.56 15.18
CA LYS A 398 -16.21 2.08 16.00
C LYS A 398 -16.24 2.63 17.44
N GLU A 399 -15.24 3.39 17.87
CA GLU A 399 -15.11 3.91 19.25
C GLU A 399 -16.09 5.05 19.60
N LYS A 400 -17.12 5.35 18.81
CA LYS A 400 -18.03 6.49 18.98
C LYS A 400 -19.28 6.17 19.77
#